data_13a739175e884de4ff8114690c2663e4
#
_entry.id   13a739175e884de4ff8114690c2663e4
#
_cell.length_a   1.000
_cell.length_b   1.000
_cell.length_c   1.000
_cell.angle_alpha   90.00
_cell.angle_beta   90.00
_cell.angle_gamma   90.00
#
_symmetry.space_group_name_H-M   'P 1'
#
loop_
_entity.id
_entity.type
_entity.pdbx_description
1 polymer ?
#
loop_
_entity_poly.entity_id
_entity_poly.type
_entity_poly.pdbx_seq_one_letter_code
_entity_poly.pdbx_strand_id
1 'polypeptide(L)'
;FKNPIVKLDTSKVHLFVKHDSLWYQAKYRLSPQIITPPDSTYAAIASPANRFYELKAEWKPGAEYSLELDSMAFVDLYGSVSGKEKQGFRIKALDEYSTILFTLSGVDNENVVLQLLNNSDKVVKQIETSKSTAEMFYVEPSTYYVRAFIDRNKNGLWDTGDYARNEQPEEVYYYPEKVECKAKWDVTVSWNLKGKPLNAQKPGEITKQKADNKKTIRHRNQERAREKGLEYLPNSL
;
A
#
# COMPACT_ATOMS: atom_id res chain seq x y z
N PHE A 1 -4.54 20.12 3.08
CA PHE A 1 -5.42 21.27 3.42
C PHE A 1 -6.87 20.82 3.57
N LYS A 2 -7.63 21.52 4.42
CA LYS A 2 -9.06 21.24 4.62
C LYS A 2 -9.88 21.68 3.39
N ASN A 3 -9.56 22.82 2.84
CA ASN A 3 -10.21 23.43 1.69
C ASN A 3 -9.27 23.49 0.48
N PRO A 4 -9.79 23.57 -0.76
CA PRO A 4 -8.95 23.76 -1.94
C PRO A 4 -8.17 25.09 -1.86
N ILE A 5 -6.90 25.05 -2.23
CA ILE A 5 -6.03 26.22 -2.28
C ILE A 5 -6.16 26.88 -3.65
N VAL A 6 -6.41 28.19 -3.66
CA VAL A 6 -6.55 29.01 -4.88
C VAL A 6 -5.32 29.87 -5.15
N LYS A 7 -4.53 30.16 -4.12
CA LYS A 7 -3.31 30.96 -4.26
C LYS A 7 -2.18 30.37 -3.42
N LEU A 8 -1.02 30.21 -4.01
CA LEU A 8 0.21 29.81 -3.37
C LEU A 8 1.28 30.86 -3.61
N ASP A 9 1.90 31.33 -2.54
CA ASP A 9 3.06 32.20 -2.57
C ASP A 9 4.31 31.41 -2.16
N THR A 10 5.06 30.93 -3.15
CA THR A 10 6.25 30.11 -2.92
C THR A 10 7.39 30.85 -2.24
N SER A 11 7.40 32.20 -2.29
CA SER A 11 8.42 33.00 -1.58
C SER A 11 8.30 32.92 -0.06
N LYS A 12 7.15 32.45 0.43
CA LYS A 12 6.82 32.25 1.85
C LYS A 12 6.94 30.81 2.31
N VAL A 13 7.46 29.94 1.47
CA VAL A 13 7.70 28.53 1.78
C VAL A 13 9.20 28.33 1.77
N HIS A 14 9.76 27.82 2.85
CA HIS A 14 11.19 27.64 3.01
C HIS A 14 11.50 26.20 3.41
N LEU A 15 12.44 25.59 2.73
CA LEU A 15 12.99 24.29 3.11
C LEU A 15 14.43 24.48 3.52
N PHE A 16 14.75 23.99 4.71
CA PHE A 16 16.12 23.99 5.23
C PHE A 16 16.60 22.57 5.43
N VAL A 17 17.89 22.35 5.22
CA VAL A 17 18.61 21.12 5.54
C VAL A 17 19.66 21.43 6.58
N LYS A 18 19.77 20.58 7.59
CA LYS A 18 20.77 20.68 8.62
C LYS A 18 22.08 20.03 8.15
N HIS A 19 23.16 20.77 8.24
CA HIS A 19 24.50 20.27 8.05
C HIS A 19 25.33 20.67 9.28
N ASP A 20 25.88 19.68 9.97
CA ASP A 20 26.47 19.84 11.30
C ASP A 20 25.49 20.48 12.30
N SER A 21 25.75 21.71 12.72
CA SER A 21 24.91 22.45 13.65
C SER A 21 24.12 23.60 13.01
N LEU A 22 24.26 23.80 11.70
CA LEU A 22 23.70 24.94 10.99
C LEU A 22 22.61 24.49 9.98
N TRP A 23 21.67 25.39 9.74
CA TRP A 23 20.60 25.19 8.77
C TRP A 23 20.86 25.97 7.49
N TYR A 24 20.79 25.29 6.34
CA TYR A 24 21.01 25.85 5.02
C TYR A 24 19.76 25.71 4.18
N GLN A 25 19.45 26.73 3.38
CA GLN A 25 18.32 26.67 2.47
C GLN A 25 18.52 25.57 1.42
N ALA A 26 17.55 24.67 1.29
CA ALA A 26 17.55 23.61 0.31
C ALA A 26 16.65 23.98 -0.88
N LYS A 27 17.05 23.52 -2.07
CA LYS A 27 16.22 23.65 -3.26
C LYS A 27 15.06 22.66 -3.20
N TYR A 28 13.87 23.11 -3.57
CA TYR A 28 12.69 22.27 -3.62
C TYR A 28 11.78 22.69 -4.78
N ARG A 29 10.86 21.80 -5.11
CA ARG A 29 9.72 22.05 -5.99
C ARG A 29 8.44 21.68 -5.26
N LEU A 30 7.48 22.58 -5.28
CA LEU A 30 6.16 22.38 -4.69
C LEU A 30 5.12 22.36 -5.81
N SER A 31 4.34 21.30 -5.90
CA SER A 31 3.31 21.14 -6.93
C SER A 31 2.02 20.56 -6.33
N PRO A 32 0.84 20.96 -6.83
CA PRO A 32 -0.40 20.30 -6.47
C PRO A 32 -0.34 18.81 -6.79
N GLN A 33 -0.83 17.97 -5.89
CA GLN A 33 -0.95 16.54 -6.09
C GLN A 33 -2.40 16.18 -6.40
N ILE A 34 -2.64 15.55 -7.53
CA ILE A 34 -3.93 14.97 -7.88
C ILE A 34 -3.96 13.56 -7.32
N ILE A 35 -4.80 13.32 -6.31
CA ILE A 35 -5.03 11.97 -5.80
C ILE A 35 -6.20 11.38 -6.58
N THR A 36 -5.91 10.44 -7.46
CA THR A 36 -6.92 9.65 -8.16
C THR A 36 -7.24 8.42 -7.30
N PRO A 37 -8.48 8.24 -6.83
CA PRO A 37 -8.86 7.01 -6.13
C PRO A 37 -8.70 5.80 -7.07
N PRO A 38 -8.18 4.66 -6.60
CA PRO A 38 -7.90 3.50 -7.44
C PRO A 38 -9.14 2.86 -8.08
N ASP A 39 -10.36 3.12 -7.59
CA ASP A 39 -11.57 2.39 -7.97
C ASP A 39 -12.70 3.28 -8.50
N SER A 40 -12.46 4.44 -9.10
CA SER A 40 -13.62 5.28 -9.38
C SER A 40 -13.88 5.55 -10.84
N THR A 41 -15.00 5.04 -11.33
CA THR A 41 -15.83 5.63 -12.39
C THR A 41 -16.18 7.12 -12.12
N TYR A 42 -15.95 7.63 -10.93
CA TYR A 42 -16.10 9.02 -10.47
C TYR A 42 -14.80 9.84 -10.52
N ALA A 43 -13.71 9.31 -11.04
CA ALA A 43 -12.43 10.02 -11.12
C ALA A 43 -12.51 11.36 -11.88
N ALA A 44 -13.47 11.52 -12.78
CA ALA A 44 -13.70 12.75 -13.51
C ALA A 44 -14.43 13.85 -12.67
N ILE A 45 -15.11 13.49 -11.57
CA ILE A 45 -15.91 14.42 -10.78
C ILE A 45 -15.22 14.81 -9.48
N ALA A 46 -14.36 13.97 -8.95
CA ALA A 46 -13.74 14.12 -7.64
C ALA A 46 -12.26 14.46 -7.70
N SER A 47 -11.85 15.38 -8.55
CA SER A 47 -10.58 16.05 -8.30
C SER A 47 -10.81 17.05 -7.16
N PRO A 48 -10.38 16.78 -5.91
CA PRO A 48 -10.23 17.82 -4.91
C PRO A 48 -9.02 18.63 -5.34
N ALA A 49 -9.22 19.41 -6.40
CA ALA A 49 -8.21 20.27 -6.95
C ALA A 49 -7.53 21.02 -5.80
N ASN A 50 -6.21 20.88 -5.72
CA ASN A 50 -5.35 21.69 -4.88
C ASN A 50 -5.54 21.58 -3.36
N ARG A 51 -5.96 20.42 -2.83
CA ARG A 51 -5.93 20.18 -1.38
C ARG A 51 -4.63 19.56 -0.89
N PHE A 52 -3.94 18.87 -1.78
CA PHE A 52 -2.69 18.18 -1.49
C PHE A 52 -1.58 18.77 -2.32
N TYR A 53 -0.44 18.97 -1.69
CA TYR A 53 0.76 19.47 -2.34
C TYR A 53 1.88 18.48 -2.09
N GLU A 54 2.64 18.18 -3.12
CA GLU A 54 3.83 17.35 -3.07
C GLU A 54 5.05 18.25 -3.06
N LEU A 55 5.89 18.08 -2.04
CA LEU A 55 7.19 18.72 -1.92
C LEU A 55 8.27 17.76 -2.41
N LYS A 56 8.93 18.11 -3.51
CA LYS A 56 10.06 17.37 -4.08
C LYS A 56 11.36 18.13 -3.83
N ALA A 57 12.37 17.43 -3.32
CA ALA A 57 13.71 17.96 -3.13
C ALA A 57 14.73 16.84 -3.34
N GLU A 58 16.02 17.19 -3.41
CA GLU A 58 17.10 16.21 -3.36
C GLU A 58 17.29 15.76 -1.91
N TRP A 59 16.52 14.75 -1.51
CA TRP A 59 16.54 14.23 -0.15
C TRP A 59 17.84 13.48 0.12
N LYS A 60 18.60 13.94 1.09
CA LYS A 60 19.84 13.28 1.52
C LYS A 60 19.52 12.27 2.63
N PRO A 61 19.85 10.97 2.47
CA PRO A 61 19.66 9.98 3.51
C PRO A 61 20.36 10.38 4.81
N GLY A 62 19.68 10.22 5.93
CA GLY A 62 20.18 10.57 7.26
C GLY A 62 20.08 12.06 7.64
N ALA A 63 19.77 12.94 6.68
CA ALA A 63 19.71 14.37 6.95
C ALA A 63 18.42 14.81 7.64
N GLU A 64 18.51 15.84 8.46
CA GLU A 64 17.39 16.54 9.08
C GLU A 64 16.97 17.73 8.21
N TYR A 65 15.68 17.92 8.08
CA TYR A 65 15.05 19.01 7.33
C TYR A 65 14.07 19.78 8.19
N SER A 66 13.88 21.05 7.86
CA SER A 66 12.83 21.91 8.43
C SER A 66 12.06 22.56 7.28
N LEU A 67 10.77 22.30 7.19
CA LEU A 67 9.85 23.00 6.32
C LEU A 67 9.22 24.13 7.13
N GLU A 68 9.40 25.36 6.68
CA GLU A 68 8.88 26.55 7.34
C GLU A 68 7.95 27.31 6.38
N LEU A 69 6.79 27.65 6.88
CA LEU A 69 5.78 28.44 6.17
C LEU A 69 5.62 29.75 6.89
N ASP A 70 5.75 30.86 6.18
CA ASP A 70 5.33 32.15 6.68
C ASP A 70 3.80 32.31 6.56
N SER A 71 3.26 33.23 7.33
CA SER A 71 1.83 33.55 7.26
C SER A 71 1.43 33.95 5.85
N MET A 72 0.23 33.53 5.43
CA MET A 72 -0.33 33.83 4.11
C MET A 72 0.43 33.17 2.93
N ALA A 73 1.16 32.07 3.16
CA ALA A 73 1.78 31.29 2.09
C ALA A 73 0.72 30.62 1.21
N PHE A 74 -0.40 30.20 1.80
CA PHE A 74 -1.53 29.59 1.11
C PHE A 74 -2.80 30.37 1.40
N VAL A 75 -3.66 30.52 0.38
CA VAL A 75 -5.00 31.09 0.51
C VAL A 75 -6.00 30.07 -0.05
N ASP A 76 -7.01 29.72 0.73
CA ASP A 76 -8.04 28.79 0.32
C ASP A 76 -9.18 29.47 -0.48
N LEU A 77 -10.11 28.63 -0.98
CA LEU A 77 -11.26 29.08 -1.78
C LEU A 77 -12.17 30.08 -1.03
N TYR A 78 -12.16 30.04 0.30
CA TYR A 78 -12.98 30.93 1.14
C TYR A 78 -12.23 32.19 1.63
N GLY A 79 -10.99 32.37 1.14
CA GLY A 79 -10.16 33.52 1.52
C GLY A 79 -9.43 33.31 2.85
N SER A 80 -9.53 32.12 3.48
CA SER A 80 -8.76 31.84 4.69
C SER A 80 -7.28 31.67 4.34
N VAL A 81 -6.42 32.17 5.20
CA VAL A 81 -4.96 32.17 4.99
C VAL A 81 -4.25 31.19 5.93
N SER A 82 -3.14 30.62 5.47
CA SER A 82 -2.29 29.80 6.32
C SER A 82 -1.61 30.64 7.41
N GLY A 83 -1.49 30.07 8.60
CA GLY A 83 -0.67 30.61 9.67
C GLY A 83 0.82 30.37 9.40
N LYS A 84 1.64 30.82 10.35
CA LYS A 84 3.06 30.47 10.38
C LYS A 84 3.21 29.06 10.94
N GLU A 85 3.90 28.17 10.20
CA GLU A 85 4.10 26.78 10.56
C GLU A 85 5.58 26.41 10.42
N LYS A 86 6.03 25.50 11.28
CA LYS A 86 7.38 24.92 11.21
C LYS A 86 7.30 23.42 11.48
N GLN A 87 7.74 22.62 10.51
CA GLN A 87 7.75 21.16 10.59
C GLN A 87 9.16 20.62 10.40
N GLY A 88 9.75 20.10 11.45
CA GLY A 88 10.99 19.33 11.38
C GLY A 88 10.73 17.88 11.03
N PHE A 89 11.59 17.29 10.19
CA PHE A 89 11.56 15.87 9.86
C PHE A 89 12.97 15.38 9.48
N ARG A 90 13.17 14.07 9.55
CA ARG A 90 14.44 13.43 9.16
C ARG A 90 14.18 12.43 8.03
N ILE A 91 15.06 12.40 7.05
CA ILE A 91 15.11 11.34 6.05
C ILE A 91 15.88 10.18 6.67
N LYS A 92 15.31 8.99 6.64
CA LYS A 92 15.98 7.79 7.14
C LYS A 92 17.28 7.55 6.39
N ALA A 93 18.31 7.13 7.10
CA ALA A 93 19.57 6.74 6.49
C ALA A 93 19.43 5.39 5.75
N LEU A 94 20.30 5.14 4.78
CA LEU A 94 20.23 3.90 3.98
C LEU A 94 20.39 2.65 4.82
N ASP A 95 21.20 2.75 5.87
CA ASP A 95 21.46 1.67 6.82
C ASP A 95 20.33 1.42 7.82
N GLU A 96 19.25 2.20 7.78
CA GLU A 96 18.03 1.96 8.54
C GLU A 96 17.03 1.06 7.79
N TYR A 97 17.32 0.70 6.55
CA TYR A 97 16.50 -0.17 5.73
C TYR A 97 17.09 -1.57 5.57
N SER A 98 16.29 -2.49 5.08
CA SER A 98 16.65 -3.84 4.62
C SER A 98 16.47 -3.94 3.12
N THR A 99 17.14 -4.90 2.50
CA THR A 99 16.92 -5.32 1.11
C THR A 99 16.37 -6.74 1.09
N ILE A 100 15.43 -7.04 0.21
CA ILE A 100 14.97 -8.41 -0.02
C ILE A 100 15.38 -8.84 -1.43
N LEU A 101 16.12 -9.94 -1.51
CA LEU A 101 16.56 -10.56 -2.75
C LEU A 101 15.69 -11.79 -3.02
N PHE A 102 14.90 -11.75 -4.07
CA PHE A 102 14.04 -12.87 -4.47
C PHE A 102 14.71 -13.70 -5.55
N THR A 103 14.66 -15.03 -5.39
CA THR A 103 14.96 -16.00 -6.44
C THR A 103 13.70 -16.82 -6.68
N LEU A 104 13.09 -16.61 -7.87
CA LEU A 104 11.80 -17.20 -8.23
C LEU A 104 12.02 -18.40 -9.17
N SER A 105 11.17 -19.42 -9.03
CA SER A 105 11.10 -20.55 -9.95
C SER A 105 9.65 -20.99 -10.19
N GLY A 106 9.42 -21.76 -11.24
CA GLY A 106 8.09 -22.23 -11.63
C GLY A 106 7.26 -21.22 -12.43
N VAL A 107 7.86 -20.12 -12.89
CA VAL A 107 7.22 -19.03 -13.65
C VAL A 107 8.15 -18.51 -14.75
N ASP A 108 8.63 -19.39 -15.59
CA ASP A 108 9.57 -19.06 -16.65
C ASP A 108 8.92 -18.12 -17.69
N ASN A 109 9.58 -16.97 -17.95
CA ASN A 109 9.17 -15.94 -18.90
C ASN A 109 7.81 -15.25 -18.63
N GLU A 110 7.24 -15.44 -17.45
CA GLU A 110 6.02 -14.72 -17.05
C GLU A 110 6.36 -13.34 -16.46
N ASN A 111 5.46 -12.37 -16.61
CA ASN A 111 5.56 -11.13 -15.85
C ASN A 111 4.96 -11.35 -14.47
N VAL A 112 5.79 -11.27 -13.46
CA VAL A 112 5.40 -11.51 -12.06
C VAL A 112 5.41 -10.21 -11.29
N VAL A 113 4.31 -9.91 -10.66
CA VAL A 113 4.22 -8.81 -9.70
C VAL A 113 4.38 -9.38 -8.29
N LEU A 114 5.44 -8.92 -7.60
CA LEU A 114 5.71 -9.27 -6.21
C LEU A 114 5.21 -8.18 -5.29
N GLN A 115 4.40 -8.55 -4.32
CA GLN A 115 3.82 -7.64 -3.34
C GLN A 115 4.26 -8.03 -1.92
N LEU A 116 4.82 -7.06 -1.21
CA LEU A 116 5.15 -7.17 0.20
C LEU A 116 3.92 -6.73 1.02
N LEU A 117 3.46 -7.59 1.91
CA LEU A 117 2.24 -7.39 2.69
C LEU A 117 2.58 -7.22 4.17
N ASN A 118 1.83 -6.39 4.87
CA ASN A 118 1.89 -6.31 6.32
C ASN A 118 0.98 -7.36 6.99
N ASN A 119 0.96 -7.39 8.32
CA ASN A 119 0.15 -8.33 9.11
C ASN A 119 -1.38 -8.18 8.91
N SER A 120 -1.81 -7.09 8.26
CA SER A 120 -3.22 -6.84 7.93
C SER A 120 -3.56 -7.20 6.47
N ASP A 121 -2.70 -7.94 5.77
CA ASP A 121 -2.86 -8.33 4.35
C ASP A 121 -2.93 -7.09 3.41
N LYS A 122 -2.30 -5.98 3.81
CA LYS A 122 -2.23 -4.75 2.99
C LYS A 122 -0.87 -4.67 2.30
N VAL A 123 -0.89 -4.31 1.02
CA VAL A 123 0.31 -4.09 0.24
C VAL A 123 1.07 -2.88 0.78
N VAL A 124 2.33 -3.08 1.13
CA VAL A 124 3.27 -2.05 1.59
C VAL A 124 4.18 -1.63 0.47
N LYS A 125 4.60 -2.59 -0.36
CA LYS A 125 5.52 -2.36 -1.48
C LYS A 125 5.25 -3.37 -2.59
N GLN A 126 5.50 -2.96 -3.84
CA GLN A 126 5.31 -3.77 -5.02
C GLN A 126 6.48 -3.57 -5.98
N ILE A 127 6.89 -4.64 -6.64
CA ILE A 127 7.83 -4.62 -7.75
C ILE A 127 7.38 -5.61 -8.83
N GLU A 128 7.78 -5.35 -10.05
CA GLU A 128 7.52 -6.20 -11.21
C GLU A 128 8.82 -6.80 -11.71
N THR A 129 8.77 -8.05 -12.13
CA THR A 129 9.90 -8.73 -12.75
C THR A 129 9.44 -9.74 -13.79
N SER A 130 10.16 -9.83 -14.89
CA SER A 130 10.06 -10.93 -15.86
C SER A 130 11.26 -11.86 -15.79
N LYS A 131 12.12 -11.68 -14.78
CA LYS A 131 13.31 -12.48 -14.53
C LYS A 131 13.07 -13.42 -13.36
N SER A 132 13.90 -14.46 -13.25
CA SER A 132 13.94 -15.35 -12.09
C SER A 132 14.48 -14.70 -10.80
N THR A 133 14.93 -13.46 -10.87
CA THR A 133 15.43 -12.70 -9.73
C THR A 133 14.78 -11.34 -9.66
N ALA A 134 14.57 -10.84 -8.43
CA ALA A 134 14.07 -9.50 -8.18
C ALA A 134 14.66 -8.94 -6.88
N GLU A 135 14.84 -7.63 -6.83
CA GLU A 135 15.41 -6.94 -5.68
C GLU A 135 14.43 -5.88 -5.18
N MET A 136 14.15 -5.90 -3.90
CA MET A 136 13.28 -4.92 -3.24
C MET A 136 14.08 -4.14 -2.23
N PHE A 137 14.55 -2.95 -2.63
CA PHE A 137 15.36 -2.04 -1.79
C PHE A 137 14.49 -1.22 -0.84
N TYR A 138 15.09 -0.63 0.17
CA TYR A 138 14.47 0.31 1.11
C TYR A 138 13.24 -0.27 1.80
N VAL A 139 13.34 -1.50 2.25
CA VAL A 139 12.31 -2.17 3.04
C VAL A 139 12.48 -1.76 4.51
N GLU A 140 11.43 -1.26 5.14
CA GLU A 140 11.48 -0.93 6.56
C GLU A 140 11.64 -2.18 7.43
N PRO A 141 12.38 -2.10 8.55
CA PRO A 141 12.48 -3.21 9.48
C PRO A 141 11.12 -3.60 10.05
N SER A 142 10.65 -4.80 9.71
CA SER A 142 9.38 -5.35 10.17
C SER A 142 9.26 -6.82 9.75
N THR A 143 8.15 -7.45 10.13
CA THR A 143 7.76 -8.77 9.62
C THR A 143 6.75 -8.61 8.49
N TYR A 144 7.01 -9.26 7.38
CA TYR A 144 6.21 -9.19 6.17
C TYR A 144 5.77 -10.56 5.69
N TYR A 145 4.75 -10.54 4.83
CA TYR A 145 4.34 -11.66 4.00
C TYR A 145 4.51 -11.30 2.54
N VAL A 146 4.67 -12.30 1.69
CA VAL A 146 4.88 -12.07 0.25
C VAL A 146 3.76 -12.72 -0.53
N ARG A 147 3.20 -11.95 -1.45
CA ARG A 147 2.25 -12.40 -2.45
C ARG A 147 2.81 -12.10 -3.83
N ALA A 148 2.54 -12.98 -4.77
CA ALA A 148 2.84 -12.77 -6.18
C ALA A 148 1.62 -13.06 -7.03
N PHE A 149 1.50 -12.40 -8.16
CA PHE A 149 0.56 -12.78 -9.20
C PHE A 149 1.21 -12.68 -10.58
N ILE A 150 0.69 -13.48 -11.51
CA ILE A 150 1.14 -13.44 -12.90
C ILE A 150 0.31 -12.40 -13.62
N ASP A 151 0.94 -11.27 -13.93
CA ASP A 151 0.34 -10.15 -14.64
C ASP A 151 0.47 -10.38 -16.16
N ARG A 152 -0.60 -10.90 -16.77
CA ARG A 152 -0.60 -11.30 -18.19
C ARG A 152 -0.62 -10.11 -19.14
N ASN A 153 -1.32 -9.06 -18.77
CA ASN A 153 -1.51 -7.87 -19.59
C ASN A 153 -0.51 -6.74 -19.29
N LYS A 154 0.35 -6.93 -18.26
CA LYS A 154 1.41 -6.00 -17.83
C LYS A 154 0.88 -4.62 -17.43
N ASN A 155 -0.26 -4.61 -16.73
CA ASN A 155 -0.85 -3.38 -16.21
C ASN A 155 -0.43 -3.08 -14.75
N GLY A 156 0.29 -4.00 -14.08
CA GLY A 156 0.73 -3.89 -12.70
C GLY A 156 -0.39 -4.08 -11.66
N LEU A 157 -1.59 -4.45 -12.11
CA LEU A 157 -2.77 -4.68 -11.29
C LEU A 157 -3.23 -6.14 -11.43
N TRP A 158 -3.82 -6.67 -10.38
CA TRP A 158 -4.41 -7.99 -10.44
C TRP A 158 -5.80 -7.94 -11.10
N ASP A 159 -6.02 -8.78 -12.11
CA ASP A 159 -7.27 -8.85 -12.87
C ASP A 159 -8.14 -10.02 -12.45
N THR A 160 -9.42 -9.73 -12.24
CA THR A 160 -10.43 -10.70 -11.79
C THR A 160 -10.87 -11.68 -12.87
N GLY A 161 -10.43 -11.48 -14.12
CA GLY A 161 -10.93 -12.17 -15.29
C GLY A 161 -12.25 -11.60 -15.83
N ASP A 162 -12.72 -12.16 -16.95
CA ASP A 162 -13.93 -11.73 -17.63
C ASP A 162 -14.77 -12.95 -18.04
N TYR A 163 -15.95 -13.08 -17.44
CA TYR A 163 -16.85 -14.19 -17.72
C TYR A 163 -17.37 -14.18 -19.17
N ALA A 164 -17.62 -12.99 -19.74
CA ALA A 164 -18.14 -12.89 -21.11
C ALA A 164 -17.09 -13.31 -22.16
N ARG A 165 -15.81 -13.13 -21.85
CA ARG A 165 -14.68 -13.53 -22.69
C ARG A 165 -14.09 -14.89 -22.31
N ASN A 166 -14.65 -15.54 -21.29
CA ASN A 166 -14.13 -16.80 -20.74
C ASN A 166 -12.66 -16.69 -20.29
N GLU A 167 -12.27 -15.51 -19.79
CA GLU A 167 -10.95 -15.26 -19.25
C GLU A 167 -10.93 -15.56 -17.75
N GLN A 168 -9.99 -16.41 -17.33
CA GLN A 168 -9.82 -16.75 -15.92
C GLN A 168 -9.09 -15.62 -15.18
N PRO A 169 -9.35 -15.44 -13.86
CA PRO A 169 -8.55 -14.52 -13.02
C PRO A 169 -7.06 -14.82 -13.10
N GLU A 170 -6.25 -13.81 -12.87
CA GLU A 170 -4.83 -13.99 -12.75
C GLU A 170 -4.46 -14.84 -11.52
N GLU A 171 -3.49 -15.73 -11.70
CA GLU A 171 -3.09 -16.67 -10.64
C GLU A 171 -2.33 -15.95 -9.54
N VAL A 172 -2.78 -16.13 -8.30
CA VAL A 172 -2.19 -15.51 -7.10
C VAL A 172 -1.51 -16.57 -6.26
N TYR A 173 -0.26 -16.32 -5.92
CA TYR A 173 0.58 -17.16 -5.10
C TYR A 173 0.95 -16.48 -3.79
N TYR A 174 1.13 -17.25 -2.73
CA TYR A 174 1.63 -16.75 -1.45
C TYR A 174 2.89 -17.50 -1.05
N TYR A 175 3.90 -16.76 -0.60
CA TYR A 175 5.05 -17.34 0.06
C TYR A 175 4.61 -17.87 1.43
N PRO A 176 4.86 -19.16 1.75
CA PRO A 176 4.24 -19.79 2.91
C PRO A 176 4.82 -19.35 4.26
N GLU A 177 5.94 -18.65 4.24
CA GLU A 177 6.64 -18.22 5.44
C GLU A 177 6.63 -16.70 5.57
N LYS A 178 6.82 -16.21 6.79
CA LYS A 178 7.02 -14.79 7.05
C LYS A 178 8.45 -14.40 6.70
N VAL A 179 8.63 -13.15 6.26
CA VAL A 179 9.92 -12.56 5.95
C VAL A 179 10.24 -11.52 7.04
N GLU A 180 11.25 -11.77 7.83
CA GLU A 180 11.71 -10.86 8.89
C GLU A 180 12.81 -9.95 8.34
N CYS A 181 12.55 -8.66 8.27
CA CYS A 181 13.48 -7.65 7.82
C CYS A 181 14.01 -6.85 9.00
N LYS A 182 15.33 -6.75 9.12
CA LYS A 182 16.01 -5.91 10.12
C LYS A 182 16.88 -4.89 9.41
N ALA A 183 17.12 -3.75 10.05
CA ALA A 183 18.01 -2.72 9.51
C ALA A 183 19.39 -3.32 9.13
N LYS A 184 19.92 -2.89 8.00
CA LYS A 184 21.21 -3.36 7.43
C LYS A 184 21.23 -4.83 6.97
N TRP A 185 20.09 -5.51 6.91
CA TRP A 185 20.05 -6.90 6.47
C TRP A 185 19.66 -7.02 5.00
N ASP A 186 20.37 -7.91 4.31
CA ASP A 186 19.99 -8.43 3.02
C ASP A 186 19.32 -9.81 3.24
N VAL A 187 18.03 -9.88 3.02
CA VAL A 187 17.21 -11.07 3.22
C VAL A 187 17.02 -11.76 1.89
N THR A 188 17.44 -13.04 1.79
CA THR A 188 17.24 -13.84 0.58
C THR A 188 16.00 -14.72 0.71
N VAL A 189 15.11 -14.64 -0.26
CA VAL A 189 13.89 -15.45 -0.37
C VAL A 189 13.96 -16.28 -1.64
N SER A 190 14.14 -17.59 -1.49
CA SER A 190 14.06 -18.55 -2.60
C SER A 190 12.65 -19.15 -2.64
N TRP A 191 11.93 -18.94 -3.72
CA TRP A 191 10.53 -19.29 -3.81
C TRP A 191 10.17 -19.99 -5.12
N ASN A 192 9.68 -21.22 -5.03
CA ASN A 192 9.00 -21.89 -6.12
C ASN A 192 7.50 -21.60 -6.01
N LEU A 193 6.96 -20.78 -6.93
CA LEU A 193 5.57 -20.34 -6.88
C LEU A 193 4.60 -21.53 -7.00
N LYS A 194 4.95 -22.55 -7.79
CA LYS A 194 4.15 -23.78 -8.01
C LYS A 194 4.52 -24.91 -7.08
N GLY A 195 5.39 -24.69 -6.09
CA GLY A 195 5.88 -25.72 -5.19
C GLY A 195 4.83 -26.29 -4.21
N LYS A 196 3.75 -25.55 -3.98
CA LYS A 196 2.60 -25.98 -3.15
C LYS A 196 1.28 -25.70 -3.87
N PRO A 197 0.21 -26.46 -3.61
CA PRO A 197 -1.12 -26.14 -4.12
C PRO A 197 -1.58 -24.74 -3.65
N LEU A 198 -2.29 -23.98 -4.51
CA LEU A 198 -2.70 -22.61 -4.23
C LEU A 198 -3.50 -22.45 -2.93
N ASN A 199 -4.36 -23.42 -2.63
CA ASN A 199 -5.17 -23.42 -1.41
C ASN A 199 -4.38 -23.64 -0.10
N ALA A 200 -3.12 -24.09 -0.20
CA ALA A 200 -2.23 -24.39 0.95
C ALA A 200 -1.07 -23.38 1.08
N GLN A 201 -1.04 -22.32 0.27
CA GLN A 201 0.08 -21.39 0.24
C GLN A 201 -0.11 -20.22 1.24
N LYS A 202 -1.35 -19.69 1.37
CA LYS A 202 -1.59 -18.50 2.16
C LYS A 202 -1.32 -18.74 3.65
N PRO A 203 -0.42 -17.96 4.29
CA PRO A 203 -0.15 -18.06 5.72
C PRO A 203 -1.40 -17.83 6.57
N GLY A 204 -1.56 -18.64 7.63
CA GLY A 204 -2.72 -18.58 8.52
C GLY A 204 -2.87 -17.25 9.25
N GLU A 205 -1.76 -16.57 9.52
CA GLU A 205 -1.71 -15.29 10.24
C GLU A 205 -2.42 -14.17 9.48
N ILE A 206 -2.34 -14.16 8.15
CA ILE A 206 -3.00 -13.17 7.29
C ILE A 206 -4.29 -13.70 6.65
N THR A 207 -4.73 -14.91 7.03
CA THR A 207 -5.99 -15.47 6.55
C THR A 207 -7.15 -14.96 7.41
N LYS A 208 -8.01 -14.14 6.81
CA LYS A 208 -9.17 -13.55 7.51
C LYS A 208 -10.25 -14.58 7.86
N GLN A 209 -10.39 -15.64 7.07
CA GLN A 209 -11.30 -16.75 7.32
C GLN A 209 -10.51 -17.92 7.90
N LYS A 210 -10.62 -18.14 9.20
CA LYS A 210 -10.10 -19.34 9.83
C LYS A 210 -11.04 -20.50 9.53
N ALA A 211 -10.51 -21.59 8.97
CA ALA A 211 -11.27 -22.79 8.61
C ALA A 211 -12.02 -23.40 9.83
N ASP A 212 -11.50 -23.18 11.04
CA ASP A 212 -12.03 -23.72 12.29
C ASP A 212 -13.12 -22.89 12.97
N ASN A 213 -13.51 -21.74 12.41
CA ASN A 213 -14.74 -21.10 12.84
C ASN A 213 -15.91 -21.97 12.38
N LYS A 214 -16.23 -23.01 13.16
CA LYS A 214 -17.50 -23.73 13.07
C LYS A 214 -18.58 -22.66 13.05
N LYS A 215 -19.15 -22.39 11.85
CA LYS A 215 -20.33 -21.57 11.74
C LYS A 215 -21.38 -22.28 12.58
N THR A 216 -21.71 -21.73 13.74
CA THR A 216 -22.86 -22.18 14.50
C THR A 216 -24.05 -22.01 13.57
N ILE A 217 -24.58 -23.13 13.09
CA ILE A 217 -25.77 -23.11 12.25
C ILE A 217 -26.88 -22.57 13.13
N ARG A 218 -27.18 -21.28 12.97
CA ARG A 218 -28.33 -20.67 13.64
C ARG A 218 -29.57 -21.17 12.90
N HIS A 219 -30.39 -21.94 13.59
CA HIS A 219 -31.69 -22.36 13.10
C HIS A 219 -32.67 -21.19 13.14
N ARG A 220 -32.43 -20.16 12.33
CA ARG A 220 -33.22 -18.90 12.32
C ARG A 220 -34.71 -19.12 12.10
N ASN A 221 -35.07 -20.13 11.34
CA ASN A 221 -36.48 -20.46 11.13
C ASN A 221 -37.12 -21.05 12.38
N GLN A 222 -36.37 -21.86 13.11
CA GLN A 222 -36.83 -22.42 14.38
C GLN A 222 -36.96 -21.32 15.46
N GLU A 223 -35.99 -20.40 15.54
CA GLU A 223 -36.05 -19.24 16.42
C GLU A 223 -37.28 -18.36 16.12
N ARG A 224 -37.50 -18.03 14.84
CA ARG A 224 -38.67 -17.24 14.41
C ARG A 224 -39.99 -17.92 14.64
N ALA A 225 -40.09 -19.25 14.46
CA ALA A 225 -41.28 -20.00 14.76
C ALA A 225 -41.59 -19.93 16.24
N ARG A 226 -40.57 -20.12 17.11
CA ARG A 226 -40.68 -20.02 18.56
C ARG A 226 -41.14 -18.63 19.02
N GLU A 227 -40.54 -17.56 18.44
CA GLU A 227 -40.95 -16.17 18.74
C GLU A 227 -42.42 -15.89 18.37
N LYS A 228 -42.93 -16.57 17.34
CA LYS A 228 -44.32 -16.44 16.86
C LYS A 228 -45.27 -17.45 17.50
N GLY A 229 -44.78 -18.29 18.41
CA GLY A 229 -45.60 -19.37 19.01
C GLY A 229 -46.04 -20.45 18.02
N LEU A 230 -45.29 -20.61 16.90
CA LEU A 230 -45.58 -21.61 15.85
C LEU A 230 -44.66 -22.82 16.04
N GLU A 231 -45.21 -24.02 15.71
CA GLU A 231 -44.37 -25.22 15.63
C GLU A 231 -43.56 -25.25 14.33
N TYR A 232 -42.25 -25.45 14.44
CA TYR A 232 -41.36 -25.54 13.30
C TYR A 232 -41.12 -27.01 12.92
N LEU A 233 -41.70 -27.41 11.80
CA LEU A 233 -41.50 -28.75 11.21
C LEU A 233 -40.49 -28.65 10.06
N PRO A 234 -39.22 -29.09 10.20
CA PRO A 234 -38.16 -28.90 9.22
C PRO A 234 -38.35 -29.65 7.91
N ASN A 235 -39.30 -30.60 7.85
CA ASN A 235 -39.54 -31.47 6.71
C ASN A 235 -40.90 -31.27 6.05
N SER A 236 -41.61 -30.20 6.29
CA SER A 236 -42.87 -29.87 5.62
C SER A 236 -42.65 -28.93 4.43
N LEU A 237 -42.16 -29.45 3.34
CA LEU A 237 -42.28 -28.92 1.99
C LEU A 237 -42.85 -30.02 1.10
#